data_7d614441efc212ac36f64d5dd11718c0
#
_entry.id   7d614441efc212ac36f64d5dd11718c0
#
_cell.length_a   1.000
_cell.length_b   1.000
_cell.length_c   1.000
_cell.angle_alpha   90.00
_cell.angle_beta   90.00
_cell.angle_gamma   90.00
#
_symmetry.space_group_name_H-M   'P 1'
#
loop_
_entity.id
_entity.type
_entity.pdbx_description
1 polymer ?
#
loop_
_entity_poly.entity_id
_entity_poly.type
_entity_poly.pdbx_seq_one_letter_code
_entity_poly.pdbx_strand_id
1 'polypeptide(L)'
;KVVVNLAAQAGVRYSISNPDVYISSNIIGYFNILDLCKKYEVKNLVYASSSSVYGKNKNLPFNENDFVDNPISLYAASKKSNELISHAYSHLFGIKTVGLRFFTVYGPWGRPDMALFLFVKAALENKEIKVFNNGKMIRDFTYIDDIIEGIFRVSISLINNKTSNYNIYNIGNNNPVNLMDFISAIEKKLNLVIKKKM
;
A
#
# COMPACT_ATOMS: atom_id res chain seq x y z
N LYS A 1 -20.09 11.40 -9.11
CA LYS A 1 -19.71 10.99 -7.74
C LYS A 1 -18.63 9.93 -7.82
N VAL A 2 -17.70 9.93 -6.87
CA VAL A 2 -16.67 8.91 -6.70
C VAL A 2 -16.57 8.54 -5.21
N VAL A 3 -16.36 7.27 -4.92
CA VAL A 3 -15.98 6.78 -3.59
C VAL A 3 -14.47 6.52 -3.62
N VAL A 4 -13.76 6.96 -2.59
CA VAL A 4 -12.34 6.66 -2.37
C VAL A 4 -12.23 5.84 -1.08
N ASN A 5 -11.92 4.55 -1.21
CA ASN A 5 -11.79 3.64 -0.09
C ASN A 5 -10.31 3.36 0.23
N LEU A 6 -9.80 4.01 1.25
CA LEU A 6 -8.43 3.80 1.76
C LEU A 6 -8.43 2.99 3.07
N ALA A 7 -9.61 2.75 3.65
CA ALA A 7 -9.75 2.05 4.91
C ALA A 7 -9.40 0.56 4.77
N ALA A 8 -8.51 0.09 5.63
CA ALA A 8 -8.14 -1.32 5.75
C ALA A 8 -7.29 -1.56 7.01
N GLN A 9 -7.23 -2.81 7.45
CA GLN A 9 -6.15 -3.23 8.34
C GLN A 9 -4.88 -3.41 7.51
N ALA A 10 -3.86 -2.62 7.79
CA ALA A 10 -2.57 -2.69 7.10
C ALA A 10 -1.51 -3.42 7.96
N GLY A 11 -0.39 -3.83 7.33
CA GLY A 11 0.76 -4.44 8.01
C GLY A 11 0.91 -5.93 7.74
N VAL A 12 1.98 -6.29 7.01
CA VAL A 12 2.29 -7.68 6.65
C VAL A 12 2.54 -8.54 7.90
N ARG A 13 3.32 -8.03 8.87
CA ARG A 13 3.65 -8.80 10.08
C ARG A 13 2.46 -9.00 11.00
N TYR A 14 1.64 -7.98 11.17
CA TYR A 14 0.45 -8.07 12.00
C TYR A 14 -0.56 -9.08 11.45
N SER A 15 -0.59 -9.29 10.12
CA SER A 15 -1.47 -10.29 9.50
C SER A 15 -1.11 -11.74 9.85
N ILE A 16 0.09 -11.98 10.36
CA ILE A 16 0.51 -13.32 10.81
C ILE A 16 -0.05 -13.64 12.19
N SER A 17 -0.04 -12.67 13.09
CA SER A 17 -0.50 -12.84 14.49
C SER A 17 -1.99 -12.59 14.67
N ASN A 18 -2.62 -11.82 13.77
CA ASN A 18 -4.04 -11.42 13.87
C ASN A 18 -4.74 -11.56 12.51
N PRO A 19 -4.91 -12.78 11.98
CA PRO A 19 -5.46 -13.00 10.62
C PRO A 19 -6.92 -12.56 10.47
N ASP A 20 -7.75 -12.78 11.50
CA ASP A 20 -9.20 -12.53 11.44
C ASP A 20 -9.56 -11.08 11.13
N VAL A 21 -8.75 -10.13 11.62
CA VAL A 21 -8.95 -8.70 11.36
C VAL A 21 -8.78 -8.39 9.87
N TYR A 22 -7.92 -9.11 9.16
CA TYR A 22 -7.72 -8.90 7.71
C TYR A 22 -8.87 -9.48 6.89
N ILE A 23 -9.46 -10.58 7.32
CA ILE A 23 -10.67 -11.13 6.69
C ILE A 23 -11.84 -10.17 6.90
N SER A 24 -12.11 -9.80 8.15
CA SER A 24 -13.24 -8.93 8.49
C SER A 24 -13.14 -7.53 7.89
N SER A 25 -11.98 -6.87 8.04
CA SER A 25 -11.82 -5.49 7.57
C SER A 25 -11.54 -5.39 6.08
N ASN A 26 -10.59 -6.21 5.56
CA ASN A 26 -10.10 -6.02 4.20
C ASN A 26 -10.94 -6.77 3.16
N ILE A 27 -11.54 -7.89 3.49
CA ILE A 27 -12.35 -8.66 2.55
C ILE A 27 -13.83 -8.32 2.74
N ILE A 28 -14.40 -8.58 3.92
CA ILE A 28 -15.82 -8.35 4.18
C ILE A 28 -16.13 -6.85 4.16
N GLY A 29 -15.32 -6.03 4.85
CA GLY A 29 -15.49 -4.58 4.86
C GLY A 29 -15.39 -3.96 3.48
N TYR A 30 -14.44 -4.41 2.67
CA TYR A 30 -14.30 -3.95 1.29
C TYR A 30 -15.48 -4.38 0.40
N PHE A 31 -15.91 -5.63 0.52
CA PHE A 31 -17.10 -6.13 -0.17
C PHE A 31 -18.33 -5.26 0.15
N ASN A 32 -18.52 -4.91 1.42
CA ASN A 32 -19.64 -4.05 1.83
C ASN A 32 -19.59 -2.67 1.13
N ILE A 33 -18.40 -2.07 0.96
CA ILE A 33 -18.25 -0.80 0.22
C ILE A 33 -18.65 -0.98 -1.25
N LEU A 34 -18.24 -2.05 -1.90
CA LEU A 34 -18.65 -2.34 -3.30
C LEU A 34 -20.15 -2.56 -3.42
N ASP A 35 -20.75 -3.33 -2.50
CA ASP A 35 -22.19 -3.59 -2.52
C ASP A 35 -23.00 -2.31 -2.26
N LEU A 36 -22.54 -1.44 -1.37
CA LEU A 36 -23.12 -0.11 -1.18
C LEU A 36 -22.97 0.76 -2.43
N CYS A 37 -21.83 0.73 -3.12
CA CYS A 37 -21.68 1.43 -4.40
C CYS A 37 -22.72 0.94 -5.42
N LYS A 38 -22.92 -0.37 -5.53
CA LYS A 38 -23.97 -0.96 -6.37
C LYS A 38 -25.37 -0.50 -5.96
N LYS A 39 -25.70 -0.64 -4.67
CA LYS A 39 -27.01 -0.32 -4.11
C LYS A 39 -27.41 1.15 -4.30
N TYR A 40 -26.44 2.07 -4.16
CA TYR A 40 -26.65 3.51 -4.27
C TYR A 40 -26.20 4.09 -5.62
N GLU A 41 -26.00 3.23 -6.62
CA GLU A 41 -25.63 3.60 -7.99
C GLU A 41 -24.39 4.51 -8.10
N VAL A 42 -23.43 4.33 -7.20
CA VAL A 42 -22.13 5.01 -7.29
C VAL A 42 -21.28 4.28 -8.33
N LYS A 43 -21.06 4.91 -9.47
CA LYS A 43 -20.40 4.28 -10.63
C LYS A 43 -18.87 4.34 -10.62
N ASN A 44 -18.26 5.03 -9.68
CA ASN A 44 -16.80 5.20 -9.63
C ASN A 44 -16.25 4.89 -8.24
N LEU A 45 -15.25 4.00 -8.17
CA LEU A 45 -14.57 3.60 -6.95
C LEU A 45 -13.05 3.61 -7.17
N VAL A 46 -12.33 4.35 -6.34
CA VAL A 46 -10.88 4.24 -6.17
C VAL A 46 -10.60 3.50 -4.85
N TYR A 47 -9.67 2.56 -4.85
CA TYR A 47 -9.37 1.81 -3.63
C TYR A 47 -7.87 1.53 -3.45
N ALA A 48 -7.45 1.45 -2.19
CA ALA A 48 -6.09 1.11 -1.84
C ALA A 48 -5.82 -0.39 -2.01
N SER A 49 -4.99 -0.75 -3.00
CA SER A 49 -4.26 -2.01 -3.05
C SER A 49 -2.88 -1.84 -2.39
N SER A 50 -1.90 -2.65 -2.73
CA SER A 50 -0.56 -2.61 -2.13
C SER A 50 0.47 -3.25 -3.04
N SER A 51 1.71 -2.73 -3.05
CA SER A 51 2.85 -3.40 -3.67
C SER A 51 3.15 -4.78 -3.05
N SER A 52 2.61 -5.08 -1.87
CA SER A 52 2.74 -6.41 -1.26
C SER A 52 2.13 -7.54 -2.09
N VAL A 53 1.21 -7.24 -3.03
CA VAL A 53 0.63 -8.23 -3.96
C VAL A 53 1.67 -8.86 -4.87
N TYR A 54 2.77 -8.17 -5.15
CA TYR A 54 3.87 -8.70 -5.97
C TYR A 54 4.59 -9.89 -5.32
N GLY A 55 4.46 -10.07 -4.00
CA GLY A 55 4.97 -11.25 -3.32
C GLY A 55 6.47 -11.45 -3.49
N LYS A 56 6.86 -12.58 -4.08
CA LYS A 56 8.25 -12.95 -4.39
C LYS A 56 8.68 -12.59 -5.82
N ASN A 57 7.93 -11.77 -6.55
CA ASN A 57 8.34 -11.35 -7.88
C ASN A 57 9.73 -10.70 -7.82
N LYS A 58 10.61 -11.10 -8.73
CA LYS A 58 12.00 -10.61 -8.83
C LYS A 58 12.21 -9.66 -10.00
N ASN A 59 11.20 -9.54 -10.88
CA ASN A 59 11.28 -8.65 -12.03
C ASN A 59 11.11 -7.21 -11.55
N LEU A 60 12.12 -6.39 -11.79
CA LEU A 60 12.11 -4.97 -11.41
C LEU A 60 12.38 -4.11 -12.65
N PRO A 61 11.73 -2.96 -12.75
CA PRO A 61 10.67 -2.45 -11.88
C PRO A 61 9.39 -3.28 -11.97
N PHE A 62 8.60 -3.35 -10.88
CA PHE A 62 7.30 -4.03 -10.89
C PHE A 62 6.34 -3.40 -11.91
N ASN A 63 5.67 -4.23 -12.69
CA ASN A 63 4.69 -3.83 -13.68
C ASN A 63 3.29 -4.25 -13.24
N GLU A 64 2.27 -3.44 -13.53
CA GLU A 64 0.88 -3.73 -13.19
C GLU A 64 0.37 -5.03 -13.82
N ASN A 65 0.92 -5.41 -14.98
CA ASN A 65 0.60 -6.65 -15.70
C ASN A 65 1.38 -7.87 -15.19
N ASP A 66 2.27 -7.71 -14.21
CA ASP A 66 2.98 -8.84 -13.63
C ASP A 66 1.99 -9.81 -12.96
N PHE A 67 2.35 -11.10 -13.03
CA PHE A 67 1.62 -12.15 -12.33
C PHE A 67 1.76 -11.97 -10.81
N VAL A 68 0.62 -11.82 -10.11
CA VAL A 68 0.57 -11.51 -8.67
C VAL A 68 -0.31 -12.50 -7.87
N ASP A 69 -0.44 -13.74 -8.34
CA ASP A 69 -1.31 -14.75 -7.71
C ASP A 69 -0.59 -15.60 -6.65
N ASN A 70 0.65 -15.22 -6.29
CA ASN A 70 1.45 -15.87 -5.25
C ASN A 70 1.76 -14.92 -4.08
N PRO A 71 0.74 -14.42 -3.35
CA PRO A 71 0.95 -13.56 -2.19
C PRO A 71 1.67 -14.33 -1.08
N ILE A 72 2.57 -13.65 -0.35
CA ILE A 72 3.37 -14.25 0.73
C ILE A 72 2.91 -13.82 2.13
N SER A 73 1.76 -13.19 2.24
CA SER A 73 1.14 -12.81 3.50
C SER A 73 -0.37 -12.71 3.33
N LEU A 74 -1.12 -12.88 4.42
CA LEU A 74 -2.58 -12.71 4.40
C LEU A 74 -2.97 -11.27 4.05
N TYR A 75 -2.18 -10.28 4.48
CA TYR A 75 -2.37 -8.89 4.04
C TYR A 75 -2.30 -8.77 2.52
N ALA A 76 -1.27 -9.32 1.88
CA ALA A 76 -1.14 -9.30 0.43
C ALA A 76 -2.30 -10.05 -0.26
N ALA A 77 -2.67 -11.22 0.27
CA ALA A 77 -3.81 -12.00 -0.21
C ALA A 77 -5.12 -11.21 -0.13
N SER A 78 -5.39 -10.52 0.99
CA SER A 78 -6.59 -9.70 1.15
C SER A 78 -6.63 -8.52 0.16
N LYS A 79 -5.49 -7.89 -0.14
CA LYS A 79 -5.42 -6.82 -1.14
C LYS A 79 -5.60 -7.35 -2.57
N LYS A 80 -5.01 -8.50 -2.89
CA LYS A 80 -5.26 -9.16 -4.18
C LYS A 80 -6.73 -9.58 -4.32
N SER A 81 -7.36 -10.09 -3.26
CA SER A 81 -8.79 -10.39 -3.26
C SER A 81 -9.64 -9.15 -3.59
N ASN A 82 -9.27 -7.99 -3.06
CA ASN A 82 -9.96 -6.74 -3.40
C ASN A 82 -9.84 -6.40 -4.89
N GLU A 83 -8.68 -6.63 -5.52
CA GLU A 83 -8.51 -6.45 -6.97
C GLU A 83 -9.43 -7.39 -7.75
N LEU A 84 -9.51 -8.67 -7.38
CA LEU A 84 -10.36 -9.66 -8.06
C LEU A 84 -11.86 -9.36 -7.89
N ILE A 85 -12.30 -9.02 -6.67
CA ILE A 85 -13.68 -8.65 -6.39
C ILE A 85 -14.07 -7.38 -7.17
N SER A 86 -13.17 -6.40 -7.23
CA SER A 86 -13.37 -5.16 -8.00
C SER A 86 -13.54 -5.43 -9.49
N HIS A 87 -12.71 -6.30 -10.05
CA HIS A 87 -12.83 -6.71 -11.45
C HIS A 87 -14.19 -7.35 -11.73
N ALA A 88 -14.63 -8.27 -10.85
CA ALA A 88 -15.92 -8.94 -11.00
C ALA A 88 -17.10 -7.93 -10.93
N TYR A 89 -17.07 -7.00 -9.94
CA TYR A 89 -18.10 -5.97 -9.81
C TYR A 89 -18.11 -4.97 -10.96
N SER A 90 -16.94 -4.63 -11.48
CA SER A 90 -16.80 -3.80 -12.67
C SER A 90 -17.47 -4.45 -13.88
N HIS A 91 -17.22 -5.74 -14.11
CA HIS A 91 -17.81 -6.50 -15.22
C HIS A 91 -19.31 -6.68 -15.06
N LEU A 92 -19.78 -7.11 -13.89
CA LEU A 92 -21.18 -7.48 -13.66
C LEU A 92 -22.12 -6.27 -13.53
N PHE A 93 -21.63 -5.18 -12.91
CA PHE A 93 -22.50 -4.05 -12.51
C PHE A 93 -22.08 -2.71 -13.12
N GLY A 94 -21.05 -2.69 -13.96
CA GLY A 94 -20.60 -1.48 -14.64
C GLY A 94 -20.03 -0.42 -13.68
N ILE A 95 -19.57 -0.82 -12.49
CA ILE A 95 -18.89 0.09 -11.55
C ILE A 95 -17.43 0.23 -12.01
N LYS A 96 -17.03 1.44 -12.38
CA LYS A 96 -15.63 1.71 -12.73
C LYS A 96 -14.79 1.67 -11.49
N THR A 97 -13.79 0.80 -11.47
CA THR A 97 -12.92 0.62 -10.31
C THR A 97 -11.45 0.84 -10.66
N VAL A 98 -10.74 1.55 -9.80
CA VAL A 98 -9.29 1.73 -9.91
C VAL A 98 -8.62 1.33 -8.60
N GLY A 99 -7.78 0.30 -8.68
CA GLY A 99 -6.92 -0.13 -7.59
C GLY A 99 -5.55 0.56 -7.64
N LEU A 100 -5.10 1.08 -6.51
CA LEU A 100 -3.81 1.75 -6.39
C LEU A 100 -2.87 0.89 -5.54
N ARG A 101 -1.83 0.33 -6.16
CA ARG A 101 -0.79 -0.42 -5.48
C ARG A 101 0.23 0.56 -4.90
N PHE A 102 -0.02 0.98 -3.66
CA PHE A 102 0.90 1.86 -2.94
C PHE A 102 2.17 1.13 -2.55
N PHE A 103 3.31 1.82 -2.70
CA PHE A 103 4.60 1.40 -2.18
C PHE A 103 4.77 1.88 -0.73
N THR A 104 5.99 2.16 -0.28
CA THR A 104 6.20 2.57 1.12
C THR A 104 5.92 4.07 1.26
N VAL A 105 4.72 4.40 1.72
CA VAL A 105 4.31 5.79 1.93
C VAL A 105 4.90 6.32 3.23
N TYR A 106 5.42 7.55 3.22
CA TYR A 106 5.90 8.26 4.39
C TYR A 106 5.46 9.72 4.39
N GLY A 107 5.51 10.37 5.54
CA GLY A 107 5.13 11.78 5.71
C GLY A 107 4.43 12.05 7.02
N PRO A 108 3.91 13.28 7.21
CA PRO A 108 3.12 13.65 8.38
C PRO A 108 1.94 12.69 8.60
N TRP A 109 1.63 12.41 9.88
CA TRP A 109 0.58 11.47 10.28
C TRP A 109 0.80 10.02 9.83
N GLY A 110 2.03 9.68 9.44
CA GLY A 110 2.40 8.31 9.12
C GLY A 110 2.19 7.35 10.30
N ARG A 111 2.00 6.07 10.01
CA ARG A 111 1.75 5.05 11.03
C ARG A 111 2.98 4.84 11.93
N PRO A 112 2.79 4.77 13.26
CA PRO A 112 3.89 4.66 14.22
C PRO A 112 4.64 3.31 14.16
N ASP A 113 4.06 2.28 13.54
CA ASP A 113 4.68 0.96 13.32
C ASP A 113 5.55 0.87 12.05
N MET A 114 5.65 1.96 11.29
CA MET A 114 6.50 2.03 10.10
C MET A 114 7.96 2.33 10.45
N ALA A 115 8.86 1.88 9.59
CA ALA A 115 10.30 1.95 9.82
C ALA A 115 10.82 3.35 10.20
N LEU A 116 10.32 4.41 9.56
CA LEU A 116 10.72 5.78 9.88
C LEU A 116 10.46 6.10 11.36
N PHE A 117 9.24 5.89 11.83
CA PHE A 117 8.87 6.18 13.23
C PHE A 117 9.63 5.29 14.22
N LEU A 118 9.73 3.99 13.92
CA LEU A 118 10.45 3.05 14.78
C LEU A 118 11.94 3.42 14.92
N PHE A 119 12.58 3.83 13.83
CA PHE A 119 14.00 4.16 13.83
C PHE A 119 14.26 5.51 14.50
N VAL A 120 13.43 6.52 14.22
CA VAL A 120 13.51 7.83 14.89
C VAL A 120 13.27 7.68 16.39
N LYS A 121 12.22 6.95 16.79
CA LYS A 121 11.94 6.69 18.20
C LYS A 121 13.09 5.98 18.91
N ALA A 122 13.62 4.93 18.29
CA ALA A 122 14.76 4.19 18.85
C ALA A 122 16.02 5.07 18.99
N ALA A 123 16.29 5.93 17.99
CA ALA A 123 17.39 6.90 18.05
C ALA A 123 17.24 7.85 19.24
N LEU A 124 16.07 8.46 19.40
CA LEU A 124 15.79 9.41 20.48
C LEU A 124 15.80 8.76 21.88
N GLU A 125 15.38 7.49 21.97
CA GLU A 125 15.39 6.70 23.22
C GLU A 125 16.72 5.97 23.45
N ASN A 126 17.72 6.16 22.59
CA ASN A 126 19.02 5.46 22.62
C ASN A 126 18.88 3.91 22.64
N LYS A 127 17.83 3.40 21.99
CA LYS A 127 17.52 1.97 21.84
C LYS A 127 18.09 1.39 20.56
N GLU A 128 18.26 0.07 20.54
CA GLU A 128 18.73 -0.67 19.38
C GLU A 128 17.58 -0.97 18.42
N ILE A 129 17.81 -0.82 17.10
CA ILE A 129 16.91 -1.28 16.06
C ILE A 129 17.33 -2.65 15.52
N LYS A 130 16.34 -3.50 15.16
CA LYS A 130 16.60 -4.75 14.45
C LYS A 130 16.68 -4.47 12.95
N VAL A 131 17.84 -4.72 12.37
CA VAL A 131 18.09 -4.61 10.93
C VAL A 131 17.96 -5.99 10.31
N PHE A 132 16.90 -6.22 9.56
CA PHE A 132 16.65 -7.52 8.94
C PHE A 132 17.44 -7.69 7.65
N ASN A 133 17.70 -8.96 7.29
CA ASN A 133 18.42 -9.34 6.06
C ASN A 133 19.77 -8.63 5.93
N ASN A 134 20.49 -8.46 7.05
CA ASN A 134 21.78 -7.76 7.12
C ASN A 134 21.76 -6.39 6.40
N GLY A 135 20.64 -5.68 6.46
CA GLY A 135 20.46 -4.38 5.80
C GLY A 135 20.31 -4.42 4.28
N LYS A 136 20.37 -5.59 3.66
CA LYS A 136 20.24 -5.78 2.21
C LYS A 136 18.78 -5.71 1.76
N MET A 137 18.12 -4.61 2.03
CA MET A 137 16.73 -4.36 1.64
C MET A 137 16.65 -3.06 0.87
N ILE A 138 15.91 -3.08 -0.22
CA ILE A 138 15.62 -1.90 -1.04
C ILE A 138 14.13 -1.58 -0.90
N ARG A 139 13.79 -0.31 -0.77
CA ARG A 139 12.41 0.18 -0.68
C ARG A 139 12.24 1.41 -1.54
N ASP A 140 11.11 1.50 -2.20
CA ASP A 140 10.62 2.73 -2.79
C ASP A 140 9.82 3.50 -1.73
N PHE A 141 10.33 4.66 -1.34
CA PHE A 141 9.68 5.55 -0.38
C PHE A 141 8.99 6.69 -1.14
N THR A 142 7.68 6.78 -1.01
CA THR A 142 6.86 7.79 -1.69
C THR A 142 6.30 8.77 -0.67
N TYR A 143 6.48 10.07 -0.90
CA TYR A 143 5.97 11.09 -0.01
C TYR A 143 4.45 11.20 -0.09
N ILE A 144 3.80 11.53 1.04
CA ILE A 144 2.33 11.51 1.15
C ILE A 144 1.66 12.44 0.14
N ASP A 145 2.23 13.61 -0.18
CA ASP A 145 1.62 14.55 -1.10
C ASP A 145 1.56 13.99 -2.53
N ASP A 146 2.58 13.24 -2.95
CA ASP A 146 2.59 12.55 -4.25
C ASP A 146 1.49 11.48 -4.32
N ILE A 147 1.27 10.77 -3.21
CA ILE A 147 0.20 9.78 -3.09
C ILE A 147 -1.17 10.46 -3.21
N ILE A 148 -1.39 11.57 -2.51
CA ILE A 148 -2.65 12.32 -2.53
C ILE A 148 -2.91 12.88 -3.92
N GLU A 149 -1.90 13.45 -4.59
CA GLU A 149 -2.00 13.92 -5.96
C GLU A 149 -2.37 12.78 -6.92
N GLY A 150 -1.75 11.61 -6.78
CA GLY A 150 -2.09 10.42 -7.57
C GLY A 150 -3.55 9.99 -7.39
N ILE A 151 -4.04 9.91 -6.15
CA ILE A 151 -5.44 9.59 -5.83
C ILE A 151 -6.39 10.62 -6.46
N PHE A 152 -6.05 11.91 -6.33
CA PHE A 152 -6.86 13.00 -6.87
C PHE A 152 -6.97 12.93 -8.38
N ARG A 153 -5.84 12.80 -9.10
CA ARG A 153 -5.82 12.69 -10.58
C ARG A 153 -6.63 11.51 -11.09
N VAL A 154 -6.48 10.35 -10.46
CA VAL A 154 -7.24 9.14 -10.80
C VAL A 154 -8.75 9.37 -10.57
N SER A 155 -9.12 10.00 -9.45
CA SER A 155 -10.52 10.29 -9.15
C SER A 155 -11.15 11.23 -10.19
N ILE A 156 -10.44 12.28 -10.60
CA ILE A 156 -10.88 13.19 -11.66
C ILE A 156 -10.97 12.47 -13.02
N SER A 157 -10.00 11.60 -13.32
CA SER A 157 -10.01 10.82 -14.56
C SER A 157 -11.21 9.88 -14.65
N LEU A 158 -11.59 9.23 -13.54
CA LEU A 158 -12.81 8.42 -13.43
C LEU A 158 -14.08 9.24 -13.66
N ILE A 159 -14.21 10.39 -13.01
CA ILE A 159 -15.37 11.29 -13.14
C ILE A 159 -15.53 11.74 -14.59
N ASN A 160 -14.43 12.02 -15.27
CA ASN A 160 -14.41 12.49 -16.66
C ASN A 160 -14.47 11.34 -17.70
N ASN A 161 -14.70 10.11 -17.27
CA ASN A 161 -14.78 8.92 -18.15
C ASN A 161 -13.53 8.68 -19.02
N LYS A 162 -12.33 9.07 -18.52
CA LYS A 162 -11.05 8.91 -19.23
C LYS A 162 -10.33 7.59 -18.92
N THR A 163 -10.96 6.70 -18.15
CA THR A 163 -10.40 5.40 -17.76
C THR A 163 -11.27 4.26 -18.26
N SER A 164 -10.69 3.08 -18.45
CA SER A 164 -11.45 1.85 -18.68
C SER A 164 -12.24 1.46 -17.42
N ASN A 165 -13.11 0.45 -17.54
CA ASN A 165 -13.98 0.04 -16.43
C ASN A 165 -13.22 -0.52 -15.22
N TYR A 166 -12.06 -1.14 -15.47
CA TYR A 166 -11.19 -1.67 -14.42
C TYR A 166 -9.74 -1.33 -14.73
N ASN A 167 -9.04 -0.75 -13.76
CA ASN A 167 -7.62 -0.44 -13.87
C ASN A 167 -6.89 -0.69 -12.55
N ILE A 168 -5.60 -0.99 -12.69
CA ILE A 168 -4.65 -1.04 -11.58
C ILE A 168 -3.50 -0.09 -11.93
N TYR A 169 -3.04 0.68 -10.95
CA TYR A 169 -1.86 1.53 -11.08
C TYR A 169 -0.89 1.33 -9.92
N ASN A 170 0.39 1.30 -10.22
CA ASN A 170 1.43 1.46 -9.22
C ASN A 170 1.56 2.94 -8.86
N ILE A 171 1.60 3.23 -7.56
CA ILE A 171 1.89 4.57 -7.06
C ILE A 171 3.14 4.50 -6.18
N GLY A 172 4.27 4.89 -6.74
CA GLY A 172 5.59 4.87 -6.14
C GLY A 172 6.42 6.06 -6.63
N ASN A 173 7.59 6.26 -6.00
CA ASN A 173 8.52 7.34 -6.35
C ASN A 173 9.46 6.96 -7.51
N ASN A 174 9.50 5.68 -7.87
CA ASN A 174 10.43 5.14 -8.88
C ASN A 174 11.91 5.44 -8.60
N ASN A 175 12.24 5.57 -7.31
CA ASN A 175 13.60 5.82 -6.83
C ASN A 175 13.89 4.92 -5.61
N PRO A 176 14.27 3.66 -5.83
CA PRO A 176 14.49 2.71 -4.75
C PRO A 176 15.73 3.07 -3.93
N VAL A 177 15.58 3.05 -2.60
CA VAL A 177 16.62 3.42 -1.62
C VAL A 177 17.00 2.18 -0.80
N ASN A 178 18.31 1.99 -0.56
CA ASN A 178 18.79 0.97 0.35
C ASN A 178 18.43 1.30 1.80
N LEU A 179 18.12 0.26 2.59
CA LEU A 179 17.75 0.43 3.99
C LEU A 179 18.88 1.13 4.79
N MET A 180 20.14 0.82 4.50
CA MET A 180 21.27 1.42 5.22
C MET A 180 21.42 2.90 4.88
N ASP A 181 21.18 3.30 3.63
CA ASP A 181 21.20 4.71 3.23
C ASP A 181 20.06 5.49 3.89
N PHE A 182 18.88 4.86 4.00
CA PHE A 182 17.74 5.43 4.71
C PHE A 182 18.05 5.65 6.20
N ILE A 183 18.68 4.66 6.87
CA ILE A 183 19.10 4.80 8.27
C ILE A 183 20.15 5.93 8.42
N SER A 184 21.14 5.98 7.53
CA SER A 184 22.18 7.01 7.53
C SER A 184 21.60 8.41 7.33
N ALA A 185 20.58 8.56 6.51
CA ALA A 185 19.86 9.84 6.33
C ALA A 185 19.17 10.29 7.63
N ILE A 186 18.55 9.35 8.37
CA ILE A 186 17.95 9.64 9.69
C ILE A 186 19.03 10.05 10.69
N GLU A 187 20.14 9.30 10.78
CA GLU A 187 21.27 9.60 11.67
C GLU A 187 21.82 11.01 11.43
N LYS A 188 22.04 11.33 10.15
CA LYS A 188 22.54 12.66 9.75
C LYS A 188 21.55 13.78 10.11
N LYS A 189 20.25 13.56 9.89
CA LYS A 189 19.23 14.58 10.17
C LYS A 189 19.01 14.83 11.65
N LEU A 190 19.12 13.78 12.47
CA LEU A 190 18.96 13.87 13.93
C LEU A 190 20.28 14.22 14.66
N ASN A 191 21.41 14.16 13.96
CA ASN A 191 22.76 14.23 14.55
C ASN A 191 22.96 13.20 15.68
N LEU A 192 22.49 11.98 15.46
CA LEU A 192 22.53 10.84 16.39
C LEU A 192 23.02 9.59 15.67
N VAL A 193 23.61 8.66 16.41
CA VAL A 193 23.97 7.33 15.91
C VAL A 193 22.90 6.32 16.35
N ILE A 194 22.37 5.55 15.41
CA ILE A 194 21.39 4.51 15.69
C ILE A 194 22.10 3.18 15.98
N LYS A 195 21.87 2.61 17.15
CA LYS A 195 22.35 1.26 17.49
C LYS A 195 21.65 0.22 16.63
N LYS A 196 22.42 -0.61 15.94
CA LYS A 196 21.91 -1.60 14.96
C LYS A 196 22.23 -3.01 15.43
N LYS A 197 21.24 -3.88 15.47
CA LYS A 197 21.39 -5.33 15.62
C LYS A 197 21.09 -5.98 14.27
N MET A 198 22.14 -6.53 13.67
CA MET A 198 22.07 -7.22 12.37
C MET A 198 21.39 -8.58 12.48
#